data_844c8de8062652d2afc1102606730ccf
#
_entry.id   844c8de8062652d2afc1102606730ccf
#
_cell.length_a   1.000
_cell.length_b   1.000
_cell.length_c   1.000
_cell.angle_alpha   90.00
_cell.angle_beta   90.00
_cell.angle_gamma   90.00
#
_symmetry.space_group_name_H-M   'P 1'
#
loop_
_entity.id
_entity.type
_entity.pdbx_description
1 polymer ?
#
loop_
_entity_poly.entity_id
_entity_poly.type
_entity_poly.pdbx_seq_one_letter_code
_entity_poly.pdbx_strand_id
1 'polypeptide(L)'
;AGVHVVFGFLDLKTHCKVSLVIRNEREGLKRYVHLGTGNYNPATATSYTDLGLFTADTDIAEDASALFNLLTGYSQGHEWKKLIVAPNDLHRRTLELINSQAALASAGKPARIFAKVNSLADHQIIEALYRASQEGVPIEILSRGICCLRPGVTGLSENIHVRSIVDRFLEHSRIFVFGEGVNAEVYLGSADWMP
;
A
#
# COMPACT_ATOMS: atom_id res chain seq x y z
N ALA A 1 25.20 8.28 -21.89
CA ALA A 1 23.86 8.84 -22.10
C ALA A 1 23.44 9.87 -21.04
N GLY A 2 24.35 10.31 -20.12
CA GLY A 2 24.08 11.38 -19.15
C GLY A 2 23.08 11.02 -18.03
N VAL A 3 22.88 9.73 -17.75
CA VAL A 3 22.01 9.24 -16.68
C VAL A 3 22.84 9.03 -15.41
N HIS A 4 22.35 9.57 -14.29
CA HIS A 4 22.88 9.27 -12.97
C HIS A 4 22.15 8.05 -12.40
N VAL A 5 22.89 7.05 -11.97
CA VAL A 5 22.34 5.83 -11.38
C VAL A 5 22.68 5.80 -9.90
N VAL A 6 21.64 5.60 -9.08
CA VAL A 6 21.77 5.40 -7.63
C VAL A 6 21.19 4.03 -7.29
N PHE A 7 21.91 3.25 -6.50
CA PHE A 7 21.54 1.86 -6.18
C PHE A 7 20.65 1.71 -4.93
N GLY A 8 20.25 2.83 -4.33
CA GLY A 8 19.42 2.83 -3.11
C GLY A 8 20.22 2.49 -1.86
N PHE A 9 19.57 1.83 -0.89
CA PHE A 9 20.17 1.48 0.39
C PHE A 9 20.86 0.10 0.32
N LEU A 10 21.91 -0.09 1.11
CA LEU A 10 22.66 -1.36 1.18
C LEU A 10 21.80 -2.48 1.81
N ASP A 11 21.03 -2.15 2.83
CA ASP A 11 20.29 -3.12 3.65
C ASP A 11 18.79 -3.19 3.31
N LEU A 12 18.31 -2.38 2.37
CA LEU A 12 16.90 -2.33 2.00
C LEU A 12 16.72 -2.47 0.48
N LYS A 13 15.81 -3.34 0.09
CA LYS A 13 15.42 -3.49 -1.31
C LYS A 13 14.55 -2.32 -1.75
N THR A 14 15.02 -1.53 -2.72
CA THR A 14 14.17 -0.53 -3.38
C THR A 14 13.16 -1.23 -4.28
N HIS A 15 11.88 -1.19 -3.90
CA HIS A 15 10.79 -1.91 -4.60
C HIS A 15 9.70 -0.98 -5.14
N CYS A 16 9.73 0.31 -4.85
CA CYS A 16 8.78 1.29 -5.37
C CYS A 16 8.88 1.44 -6.90
N LYS A 17 7.77 1.76 -7.54
CA LYS A 17 7.66 2.06 -8.97
C LYS A 17 7.11 3.45 -9.11
N VAL A 18 8.01 4.41 -9.15
CA VAL A 18 7.70 5.85 -9.18
C VAL A 18 8.47 6.50 -10.31
N SER A 19 7.80 7.33 -11.08
CA SER A 19 8.42 8.22 -12.05
C SER A 19 8.01 9.66 -11.76
N LEU A 20 8.97 10.57 -11.72
CA LEU A 20 8.75 11.99 -11.47
C LEU A 20 9.30 12.80 -12.63
N VAL A 21 8.45 13.62 -13.22
CA VAL A 21 8.84 14.58 -14.25
C VAL A 21 8.62 15.99 -13.72
N ILE A 22 9.67 16.81 -13.75
CA ILE A 22 9.62 18.22 -13.36
C ILE A 22 9.79 19.06 -14.59
N ARG A 23 8.80 19.93 -14.86
CA ARG A 23 8.79 20.81 -16.03
C ARG A 23 8.71 22.26 -15.59
N ASN A 24 9.42 23.12 -16.30
CA ASN A 24 9.23 24.57 -16.20
C ASN A 24 8.14 24.98 -17.21
N GLU A 25 6.98 25.35 -16.68
CA GLU A 25 5.82 25.77 -17.46
C GLU A 25 5.57 27.28 -17.30
N ARG A 26 4.56 27.82 -17.97
CA ARG A 26 4.26 29.28 -17.92
C ARG A 26 3.96 29.78 -16.52
N GLU A 27 3.37 28.92 -15.66
CA GLU A 27 2.98 29.23 -14.28
C GLU A 27 4.06 28.82 -13.25
N GLY A 28 5.23 28.38 -13.71
CA GLY A 28 6.34 27.93 -12.85
C GLY A 28 6.61 26.43 -12.96
N LEU A 29 7.36 25.91 -11.96
CA LEU A 29 7.72 24.49 -11.94
C LEU A 29 6.51 23.62 -11.61
N LYS A 30 6.21 22.68 -12.48
CA LYS A 30 5.14 21.70 -12.31
C LYS A 30 5.70 20.28 -12.26
N ARG A 31 5.17 19.48 -11.35
CA ARG A 31 5.57 18.09 -11.16
C ARG A 31 4.47 17.16 -11.63
N TYR A 32 4.86 16.10 -12.33
CA TYR A 32 3.99 15.03 -12.78
C TYR A 32 4.53 13.72 -12.28
N VAL A 33 3.69 12.90 -11.68
CA VAL A 33 4.07 11.65 -11.03
C VAL A 33 3.32 10.50 -11.66
N HIS A 34 4.03 9.41 -11.92
CA HIS A 34 3.45 8.09 -12.12
C HIS A 34 3.83 7.20 -10.94
N LEU A 35 2.82 6.61 -10.31
CA LEU A 35 2.95 5.60 -9.27
C LEU A 35 2.40 4.28 -9.81
N GLY A 36 3.16 3.20 -9.68
CA GLY A 36 2.73 1.90 -10.17
C GLY A 36 2.85 0.79 -9.14
N THR A 37 1.96 -0.19 -9.22
CA THR A 37 2.12 -1.47 -8.49
C THR A 37 3.09 -2.38 -9.23
N GLY A 38 3.21 -2.22 -10.54
CA GLY A 38 3.96 -3.05 -11.48
C GLY A 38 5.35 -2.54 -11.80
N ASN A 39 6.25 -3.47 -12.08
CA ASN A 39 7.62 -3.16 -12.50
C ASN A 39 7.64 -2.45 -13.86
N TYR A 40 8.55 -1.48 -14.04
CA TYR A 40 8.87 -0.92 -15.36
C TYR A 40 9.71 -1.91 -16.17
N ASN A 41 9.14 -3.08 -16.44
CA ASN A 41 9.82 -4.17 -17.15
C ASN A 41 8.88 -4.79 -18.17
N PRO A 42 9.22 -4.77 -19.48
CA PRO A 42 8.36 -5.31 -20.54
C PRO A 42 8.03 -6.79 -20.38
N ALA A 43 8.96 -7.60 -19.89
CA ALA A 43 8.73 -9.04 -19.74
C ALA A 43 7.67 -9.35 -18.69
N THR A 44 7.72 -8.68 -17.52
CA THR A 44 6.70 -8.87 -16.48
C THR A 44 5.36 -8.22 -16.83
N ALA A 45 5.36 -7.14 -17.61
CA ALA A 45 4.14 -6.44 -18.04
C ALA A 45 3.22 -7.31 -18.93
N THR A 46 3.75 -8.34 -19.56
CA THR A 46 2.95 -9.27 -20.40
C THR A 46 2.19 -10.32 -19.60
N SER A 47 2.56 -10.54 -18.34
CA SER A 47 2.03 -11.63 -17.51
C SER A 47 1.51 -11.19 -16.13
N TYR A 48 1.70 -9.93 -15.77
CA TYR A 48 1.22 -9.37 -14.49
C TYR A 48 0.03 -8.44 -14.71
N THR A 49 -0.92 -8.47 -13.76
CA THR A 49 -1.96 -7.45 -13.69
C THR A 49 -1.55 -6.39 -12.68
N ASP A 50 -1.44 -5.18 -13.13
CA ASP A 50 -0.98 -4.04 -12.34
C ASP A 50 -1.86 -2.81 -12.50
N LEU A 51 -1.72 -1.87 -11.60
CA LEU A 51 -2.39 -0.58 -11.61
C LEU A 51 -1.35 0.54 -11.65
N GLY A 52 -1.66 1.61 -12.37
CA GLY A 52 -0.85 2.81 -12.42
C GLY A 52 -1.70 4.06 -12.24
N LEU A 53 -1.17 5.03 -11.52
CA LEU A 53 -1.76 6.34 -11.30
C LEU A 53 -0.86 7.41 -11.92
N PHE A 54 -1.39 8.19 -12.85
CA PHE A 54 -0.78 9.43 -13.33
C PHE A 54 -1.44 10.61 -12.63
N THR A 55 -0.65 11.48 -12.02
CA THR A 55 -1.19 12.62 -11.28
C THR A 55 -0.27 13.83 -11.33
N ALA A 56 -0.85 15.01 -11.14
CA ALA A 56 -0.16 16.27 -10.90
C ALA A 56 -0.59 16.87 -9.54
N ASP A 57 -1.20 16.04 -8.67
CA ASP A 57 -1.55 16.43 -7.31
C ASP A 57 -0.31 16.91 -6.55
N THR A 58 -0.41 18.07 -5.91
CA THR A 58 0.73 18.74 -5.29
C THR A 58 1.31 17.95 -4.13
N ASP A 59 0.45 17.37 -3.29
CA ASP A 59 0.90 16.63 -2.10
C ASP A 59 1.61 15.33 -2.49
N ILE A 60 1.04 14.58 -3.46
CA ILE A 60 1.68 13.38 -4.00
C ILE A 60 3.01 13.72 -4.70
N ALA A 61 3.07 14.85 -5.40
CA ALA A 61 4.27 15.28 -6.10
C ALA A 61 5.38 15.76 -5.15
N GLU A 62 5.03 16.37 -4.03
CA GLU A 62 5.96 16.71 -2.96
C GLU A 62 6.51 15.45 -2.29
N ASP A 63 5.65 14.51 -1.93
CA ASP A 63 6.04 13.23 -1.37
C ASP A 63 6.94 12.44 -2.32
N ALA A 64 6.62 12.40 -3.62
CA ALA A 64 7.46 11.75 -4.62
C ALA A 64 8.84 12.41 -4.72
N SER A 65 8.91 13.75 -4.66
CA SER A 65 10.19 14.47 -4.64
C SER A 65 11.00 14.14 -3.39
N ALA A 66 10.35 14.09 -2.23
CA ALA A 66 10.98 13.70 -0.97
C ALA A 66 11.49 12.26 -1.00
N LEU A 67 10.75 11.34 -1.63
CA LEU A 67 11.16 9.95 -1.81
C LEU A 67 12.45 9.86 -2.65
N PHE A 68 12.55 10.60 -3.76
CA PHE A 68 13.77 10.64 -4.55
C PHE A 68 14.95 11.23 -3.76
N ASN A 69 14.73 12.29 -2.98
CA ASN A 69 15.75 12.86 -2.11
C ASN A 69 16.21 11.86 -1.04
N LEU A 70 15.28 11.12 -0.44
CA LEU A 70 15.61 10.05 0.52
C LEU A 70 16.46 8.95 -0.14
N LEU A 71 16.05 8.46 -1.30
CA LEU A 71 16.75 7.39 -2.04
C LEU A 71 18.15 7.81 -2.52
N THR A 72 18.37 9.09 -2.76
CA THR A 72 19.67 9.64 -3.20
C THR A 72 20.54 10.14 -2.03
N GLY A 73 20.07 10.03 -0.80
CA GLY A 73 20.83 10.42 0.40
C GLY A 73 20.83 11.92 0.70
N TYR A 74 20.00 12.72 0.03
CA TYR A 74 19.95 14.18 0.21
C TYR A 74 19.11 14.65 1.39
N SER A 75 18.20 13.82 1.94
CA SER A 75 17.45 14.21 3.11
C SER A 75 17.12 13.03 4.01
N GLN A 76 17.02 13.31 5.32
CA GLN A 76 16.52 12.40 6.33
C GLN A 76 15.31 13.05 7.01
N GLY A 77 14.21 12.28 7.14
CA GLY A 77 13.00 12.72 7.82
C GLY A 77 12.11 13.60 6.95
N HIS A 78 11.04 13.02 6.45
CA HIS A 78 9.96 13.70 5.74
C HIS A 78 8.63 13.30 6.36
N GLU A 79 7.76 14.26 6.58
CA GLU A 79 6.38 14.00 6.98
C GLU A 79 5.55 13.73 5.72
N TRP A 80 5.20 12.46 5.52
CA TRP A 80 4.45 12.02 4.35
C TRP A 80 3.00 12.49 4.40
N LYS A 81 2.53 13.11 3.33
CA LYS A 81 1.17 13.65 3.22
C LYS A 81 0.19 12.61 2.68
N LYS A 82 0.58 11.92 1.61
CA LYS A 82 -0.24 10.96 0.86
C LYS A 82 0.42 9.61 0.67
N LEU A 83 1.75 9.56 0.56
CA LEU A 83 2.47 8.30 0.44
C LEU A 83 2.67 7.65 1.81
N ILE A 84 2.60 6.33 1.82
CA ILE A 84 3.01 5.51 2.97
C ILE A 84 4.25 4.73 2.54
N VAL A 85 5.39 5.01 3.16
CA VAL A 85 6.68 4.46 2.75
C VAL A 85 7.12 3.35 3.70
N ALA A 86 7.35 2.15 3.14
CA ALA A 86 7.91 1.02 3.86
C ALA A 86 9.46 1.14 3.94
N PRO A 87 10.10 0.68 5.02
CA PRO A 87 9.51 0.04 6.20
C PRO A 87 8.99 1.04 7.26
N ASN A 88 9.42 2.31 7.18
CA ASN A 88 9.32 3.27 8.29
C ASN A 88 7.88 3.56 8.74
N ASP A 89 6.96 3.74 7.78
CA ASP A 89 5.61 4.21 8.08
C ASP A 89 4.52 3.18 7.79
N LEU A 90 4.76 2.24 6.89
CA LEU A 90 3.72 1.31 6.42
C LEU A 90 3.11 0.52 7.56
N HIS A 91 3.93 -0.08 8.42
CA HIS A 91 3.47 -0.91 9.53
C HIS A 91 2.63 -0.10 10.52
N ARG A 92 3.17 1.01 11.01
CA ARG A 92 2.49 1.92 11.95
C ARG A 92 1.15 2.41 11.37
N ARG A 93 1.17 2.93 10.14
CA ARG A 93 -0.03 3.47 9.50
C ARG A 93 -1.09 2.41 9.23
N THR A 94 -0.68 1.19 8.86
CA THR A 94 -1.61 0.06 8.70
C THR A 94 -2.31 -0.27 10.01
N LEU A 95 -1.58 -0.34 11.12
CA LEU A 95 -2.18 -0.59 12.44
C LEU A 95 -3.15 0.52 12.85
N GLU A 96 -2.81 1.79 12.61
CA GLU A 96 -3.69 2.93 12.85
C GLU A 96 -5.00 2.82 12.06
N LEU A 97 -4.92 2.49 10.77
CA LEU A 97 -6.09 2.32 9.89
C LEU A 97 -6.97 1.15 10.33
N ILE A 98 -6.40 0.00 10.67
CA ILE A 98 -7.16 -1.16 11.18
C ILE A 98 -7.85 -0.79 12.50
N ASN A 99 -7.12 -0.19 13.44
CA ASN A 99 -7.67 0.20 14.74
C ASN A 99 -8.77 1.27 14.61
N SER A 100 -8.66 2.17 13.62
CA SER A 100 -9.72 3.15 13.35
C SER A 100 -11.03 2.48 12.92
N GLN A 101 -10.94 1.43 12.09
CA GLN A 101 -12.13 0.67 11.69
C GLN A 101 -12.73 -0.11 12.87
N ALA A 102 -11.90 -0.70 13.72
CA ALA A 102 -12.37 -1.34 14.94
C ALA A 102 -13.13 -0.36 15.85
N ALA A 103 -12.58 0.83 16.06
CA ALA A 103 -13.24 1.87 16.85
C ALA A 103 -14.56 2.36 16.23
N LEU A 104 -14.65 2.45 14.90
CA LEU A 104 -15.91 2.78 14.23
C LEU A 104 -16.96 1.69 14.45
N ALA A 105 -16.60 0.42 14.29
CA ALA A 105 -17.51 -0.71 14.48
C ALA A 105 -18.00 -0.78 15.94
N SER A 106 -17.10 -0.65 16.92
CA SER A 106 -17.48 -0.59 18.36
C SER A 106 -18.44 0.57 18.66
N ALA A 107 -18.37 1.65 17.91
CA ALA A 107 -19.29 2.79 18.03
C ALA A 107 -20.60 2.63 17.22
N GLY A 108 -20.83 1.46 16.62
CA GLY A 108 -22.02 1.18 15.78
C GLY A 108 -22.01 1.94 14.46
N LYS A 109 -20.84 2.40 13.99
CA LYS A 109 -20.69 3.11 12.71
C LYS A 109 -20.25 2.15 11.60
N PRO A 110 -20.55 2.46 10.34
CA PRO A 110 -20.06 1.68 9.20
C PRO A 110 -18.55 1.55 9.21
N ALA A 111 -18.06 0.32 9.09
CA ALA A 111 -16.65 0.00 9.06
C ALA A 111 -16.41 -1.20 8.14
N ARG A 112 -15.33 -1.21 7.40
CA ARG A 112 -14.93 -2.32 6.52
C ARG A 112 -13.45 -2.29 6.25
N ILE A 113 -12.86 -3.47 6.10
CA ILE A 113 -11.48 -3.62 5.62
C ILE A 113 -11.50 -4.56 4.42
N PHE A 114 -10.84 -4.13 3.34
CA PHE A 114 -10.52 -4.99 2.21
C PHE A 114 -9.01 -4.90 1.94
N ALA A 115 -8.37 -6.04 1.77
CA ALA A 115 -6.95 -6.10 1.42
C ALA A 115 -6.68 -7.12 0.31
N LYS A 116 -6.03 -6.67 -0.76
CA LYS A 116 -5.44 -7.55 -1.78
C LYS A 116 -3.93 -7.50 -1.61
N VAL A 117 -3.32 -8.62 -1.28
CA VAL A 117 -1.90 -8.74 -0.96
C VAL A 117 -1.26 -9.93 -1.67
N ASN A 118 0.05 -9.91 -1.83
CA ASN A 118 0.77 -11.14 -2.14
C ASN A 118 0.90 -11.99 -0.87
N SER A 119 1.33 -11.38 0.24
CA SER A 119 1.58 -12.10 1.49
C SER A 119 1.07 -11.33 2.70
N LEU A 120 0.53 -12.07 3.68
CA LEU A 120 0.12 -11.60 4.99
C LEU A 120 0.78 -12.49 6.04
N ALA A 121 1.87 -12.02 6.64
CA ALA A 121 2.65 -12.78 7.63
C ALA A 121 3.04 -11.95 8.86
N ASP A 122 2.81 -10.62 8.86
CA ASP A 122 3.09 -9.78 10.00
C ASP A 122 2.17 -10.11 11.19
N HIS A 123 2.78 -10.47 12.31
CA HIS A 123 2.07 -10.93 13.50
C HIS A 123 1.19 -9.81 14.12
N GLN A 124 1.69 -8.59 14.19
CA GLN A 124 0.97 -7.48 14.80
C GLN A 124 -0.23 -7.03 13.96
N ILE A 125 -0.07 -7.05 12.62
CA ILE A 125 -1.18 -6.77 11.69
C ILE A 125 -2.25 -7.87 11.81
N ILE A 126 -1.86 -9.15 11.86
CA ILE A 126 -2.80 -10.27 12.03
C ILE A 126 -3.57 -10.14 13.35
N GLU A 127 -2.92 -9.82 14.46
CA GLU A 127 -3.59 -9.60 15.74
C GLU A 127 -4.54 -8.39 15.69
N ALA A 128 -4.16 -7.31 15.02
CA ALA A 128 -5.03 -6.15 14.86
C ALA A 128 -6.28 -6.50 14.03
N LEU A 129 -6.13 -7.31 12.97
CA LEU A 129 -7.26 -7.79 12.17
C LEU A 129 -8.19 -8.71 13.00
N TYR A 130 -7.64 -9.56 13.87
CA TYR A 130 -8.46 -10.37 14.79
C TYR A 130 -9.25 -9.48 15.75
N ARG A 131 -8.62 -8.50 16.38
CA ARG A 131 -9.33 -7.54 17.24
C ARG A 131 -10.43 -6.79 16.49
N ALA A 132 -10.14 -6.31 15.27
CA ALA A 132 -11.14 -5.62 14.45
C ALA A 132 -12.32 -6.55 14.10
N SER A 133 -12.07 -7.84 13.81
CA SER A 133 -13.11 -8.83 13.59
C SER A 133 -13.99 -9.04 14.83
N GLN A 134 -13.38 -9.09 16.03
CA GLN A 134 -14.11 -9.23 17.29
C GLN A 134 -15.02 -8.02 17.58
N GLU A 135 -14.63 -6.82 17.12
CA GLU A 135 -15.46 -5.61 17.18
C GLU A 135 -16.54 -5.55 16.06
N GLY A 136 -16.63 -6.59 15.23
CA GLY A 136 -17.66 -6.71 14.20
C GLY A 136 -17.30 -6.11 12.83
N VAL A 137 -16.03 -5.75 12.58
CA VAL A 137 -15.60 -5.24 11.27
C VAL A 137 -15.64 -6.36 10.24
N PRO A 138 -16.40 -6.22 9.13
CA PRO A 138 -16.28 -7.12 7.98
C PRO A 138 -14.91 -6.95 7.31
N ILE A 139 -14.17 -8.05 7.18
CA ILE A 139 -12.81 -8.07 6.63
C ILE A 139 -12.73 -9.06 5.48
N GLU A 140 -12.36 -8.58 4.31
CA GLU A 140 -12.13 -9.41 3.13
C GLU A 140 -10.67 -9.33 2.70
N ILE A 141 -10.02 -10.48 2.55
CA ILE A 141 -8.62 -10.58 2.15
C ILE A 141 -8.51 -11.42 0.88
N LEU A 142 -7.88 -10.87 -0.15
CA LEU A 142 -7.41 -11.61 -1.31
C LEU A 142 -5.89 -11.82 -1.18
N SER A 143 -5.46 -13.03 -0.86
CA SER A 143 -4.05 -13.37 -0.74
C SER A 143 -3.64 -14.29 -1.88
N ARG A 144 -2.60 -13.89 -2.62
CA ARG A 144 -2.06 -14.66 -3.73
C ARG A 144 -1.01 -15.69 -3.29
N GLY A 145 -0.30 -15.39 -2.22
CA GLY A 145 0.79 -16.21 -1.66
C GLY A 145 0.53 -16.61 -0.21
N ILE A 146 1.51 -16.38 0.65
CA ILE A 146 1.46 -16.79 2.06
C ILE A 146 0.40 -15.99 2.82
N CYS A 147 -0.45 -16.69 3.57
CA CYS A 147 -1.38 -16.10 4.51
C CYS A 147 -1.29 -16.87 5.85
N CYS A 148 -0.74 -16.21 6.87
CA CYS A 148 -0.61 -16.79 8.21
C CYS A 148 -1.84 -16.51 9.10
N LEU A 149 -2.81 -15.74 8.62
CA LEU A 149 -4.08 -15.49 9.29
C LEU A 149 -5.02 -16.68 9.11
N ARG A 150 -5.68 -17.12 10.19
CA ARG A 150 -6.71 -18.16 10.19
C ARG A 150 -8.10 -17.52 10.20
N PRO A 151 -8.87 -17.59 9.09
CA PRO A 151 -10.20 -17.00 9.02
C PRO A 151 -11.27 -17.91 9.61
N GLY A 152 -12.45 -17.35 9.93
CA GLY A 152 -13.67 -18.10 10.27
C GLY A 152 -13.65 -18.81 11.62
N VAL A 153 -12.77 -18.43 12.54
CA VAL A 153 -12.73 -18.99 13.90
C VAL A 153 -13.72 -18.25 14.79
N THR A 154 -14.66 -18.98 15.36
CA THR A 154 -15.68 -18.43 16.26
C THR A 154 -15.08 -17.67 17.44
N GLY A 155 -15.55 -16.46 17.68
CA GLY A 155 -15.08 -15.56 18.73
C GLY A 155 -13.72 -14.91 18.47
N LEU A 156 -13.10 -15.17 17.30
CA LEU A 156 -11.81 -14.58 16.93
C LEU A 156 -11.83 -13.92 15.54
N SER A 157 -12.15 -14.68 14.51
CA SER A 157 -12.04 -14.24 13.11
C SER A 157 -13.26 -14.59 12.26
N GLU A 158 -14.42 -14.69 12.86
CA GLU A 158 -15.68 -15.05 12.18
C GLU A 158 -16.11 -14.02 11.13
N ASN A 159 -15.68 -12.76 11.26
CA ASN A 159 -15.95 -11.69 10.29
C ASN A 159 -14.82 -11.55 9.26
N ILE A 160 -13.83 -12.45 9.24
CA ILE A 160 -12.73 -12.44 8.28
C ILE A 160 -12.95 -13.51 7.21
N HIS A 161 -12.97 -13.09 5.97
CA HIS A 161 -13.01 -13.97 4.81
C HIS A 161 -11.72 -13.85 4.00
N VAL A 162 -11.07 -14.98 3.75
CA VAL A 162 -9.86 -15.05 2.94
C VAL A 162 -10.14 -15.83 1.67
N ARG A 163 -9.72 -15.29 0.53
CA ARG A 163 -9.77 -15.95 -0.78
C ARG A 163 -8.41 -15.87 -1.43
N SER A 164 -8.09 -16.84 -2.26
CA SER A 164 -6.95 -16.81 -3.17
C SER A 164 -7.41 -16.56 -4.60
N ILE A 165 -6.56 -15.88 -5.36
CA ILE A 165 -6.76 -15.69 -6.78
C ILE A 165 -5.51 -16.13 -7.52
N VAL A 166 -5.65 -17.19 -8.34
CA VAL A 166 -4.57 -17.77 -9.14
C VAL A 166 -5.14 -18.08 -10.50
N ASP A 167 -4.61 -17.45 -11.55
CA ASP A 167 -5.03 -17.67 -12.91
C ASP A 167 -3.85 -17.44 -13.87
N ARG A 168 -4.15 -17.29 -15.15
CA ARG A 168 -3.19 -17.07 -16.23
C ARG A 168 -2.26 -15.90 -15.99
N PHE A 169 -2.79 -14.80 -15.46
CA PHE A 169 -2.02 -13.61 -15.12
C PHE A 169 -1.74 -13.56 -13.62
N LEU A 170 -0.56 -13.08 -13.25
CA LEU A 170 -0.21 -12.86 -11.88
C LEU A 170 -0.92 -11.61 -11.34
N GLU A 171 -1.79 -11.79 -10.36
CA GLU A 171 -2.50 -10.70 -9.68
C GLU A 171 -1.54 -9.92 -8.76
N HIS A 172 -0.77 -9.00 -9.37
CA HIS A 172 0.41 -8.40 -8.74
C HIS A 172 0.10 -7.15 -7.91
N SER A 173 -0.96 -6.42 -8.23
CA SER A 173 -1.33 -5.20 -7.50
C SER A 173 -1.69 -5.48 -6.04
N ARG A 174 -1.22 -4.60 -5.11
CA ARG A 174 -1.71 -4.56 -3.73
C ARG A 174 -2.70 -3.41 -3.62
N ILE A 175 -3.82 -3.70 -2.98
CA ILE A 175 -4.92 -2.75 -2.80
C ILE A 175 -5.40 -2.87 -1.36
N PHE A 176 -5.52 -1.75 -0.68
CA PHE A 176 -6.06 -1.71 0.68
C PHE A 176 -7.19 -0.69 0.72
N VAL A 177 -8.31 -1.07 1.32
CA VAL A 177 -9.47 -0.20 1.49
C VAL A 177 -9.90 -0.23 2.95
N PHE A 178 -10.03 0.93 3.54
CA PHE A 178 -10.51 1.11 4.91
C PHE A 178 -11.73 2.03 4.90
N GLY A 179 -12.86 1.52 5.42
CA GLY A 179 -14.14 2.22 5.42
C GLY A 179 -15.04 1.86 4.26
N GLU A 180 -16.17 2.56 4.15
CA GLU A 180 -17.22 2.33 3.16
C GLU A 180 -17.65 3.61 2.43
N GLY A 181 -18.15 3.43 1.20
CA GLY A 181 -18.73 4.50 0.40
C GLY A 181 -17.75 5.62 0.07
N VAL A 182 -18.24 6.85 0.12
CA VAL A 182 -17.44 8.05 -0.24
C VAL A 182 -16.33 8.41 0.76
N ASN A 183 -16.40 7.86 1.95
CA ASN A 183 -15.40 8.07 3.01
C ASN A 183 -14.36 6.95 3.08
N ALA A 184 -14.39 5.99 2.15
CA ALA A 184 -13.39 4.93 2.11
C ALA A 184 -12.02 5.48 1.69
N GLU A 185 -11.00 5.15 2.47
CA GLU A 185 -9.61 5.40 2.11
C GLU A 185 -9.09 4.23 1.27
N VAL A 186 -8.57 4.53 0.07
CA VAL A 186 -8.04 3.52 -0.86
C VAL A 186 -6.56 3.75 -1.08
N TYR A 187 -5.78 2.71 -0.84
CA TYR A 187 -4.33 2.70 -1.05
C TYR A 187 -3.94 1.68 -2.11
N LEU A 188 -3.05 2.09 -3.00
CA LEU A 188 -2.43 1.24 -4.01
C LEU A 188 -0.94 1.14 -3.74
N GLY A 189 -0.35 -0.03 -3.90
CA GLY A 189 1.07 -0.17 -3.65
C GLY A 189 1.71 -1.45 -4.18
N SER A 190 2.96 -1.61 -3.80
CA SER A 190 3.76 -2.79 -4.11
C SER A 190 4.31 -3.50 -2.86
N ALA A 191 4.05 -2.98 -1.67
CA ALA A 191 4.45 -3.57 -0.40
C ALA A 191 3.38 -4.51 0.15
N ASP A 192 3.81 -5.55 0.85
CA ASP A 192 2.96 -6.53 1.53
C ASP A 192 2.89 -6.30 3.04
N TRP A 193 2.03 -7.03 3.73
CA TRP A 193 1.95 -7.09 5.19
C TRP A 193 2.86 -8.19 5.74
N MET A 194 4.16 -7.93 5.68
CA MET A 194 5.23 -8.82 6.12
C MET A 194 6.12 -8.12 7.16
N PRO A 195 6.83 -8.88 8.04
CA PRO A 195 7.80 -8.34 8.97
C PRO A 195 8.90 -7.54 8.30
#